data_39f2e7fd9e1bc8b14f40c497691ba18c
#
_entry.id   39f2e7fd9e1bc8b14f40c497691ba18c
#
_cell.length_a   1.000
_cell.length_b   1.000
_cell.length_c   1.000
_cell.angle_alpha   90.00
_cell.angle_beta   90.00
_cell.angle_gamma   90.00
#
_symmetry.space_group_name_H-M   'P 1'
#
loop_
_entity.id
_entity.type
_entity.pdbx_description
1 polymer ?
#
loop_
_entity_poly.entity_id
_entity_poly.type
_entity_poly.pdbx_seq_one_letter_code
_entity_poly.pdbx_strand_id
1 'polypeptide(L)'
;MPYREWKAMKELFKPEDIERKVILILKILHESPEPLGARVIARRMSERGVELSERTVRYHLKMMDGRGLTQLVGRRDGRIITEQGLNEITDARVQDKIGLSISRIDVLSFKTTFDVKKKRGLVPVNVSFFPQKQFADALQIMKPVFQKKLAVSSHV
;
A
#
# COMPACT_ATOMS: atom_id res chain seq x y z
N MET A 1 3.19 -7.92 -35.16
CA MET A 1 2.30 -8.08 -33.98
C MET A 1 1.16 -7.08 -34.09
N PRO A 2 -0.10 -7.49 -34.07
CA PRO A 2 -1.24 -6.57 -34.17
C PRO A 2 -1.33 -5.70 -32.91
N TYR A 3 -1.61 -4.43 -33.09
CA TYR A 3 -1.76 -3.40 -32.04
C TYR A 3 -2.67 -3.81 -30.86
N ARG A 4 -3.68 -4.67 -31.10
CA ARG A 4 -4.57 -5.22 -30.06
C ARG A 4 -3.85 -6.15 -29.09
N GLU A 5 -2.92 -6.97 -29.55
CA GLU A 5 -2.13 -7.88 -28.70
C GLU A 5 -1.14 -7.10 -27.85
N TRP A 6 -0.55 -6.04 -28.41
CA TRP A 6 0.36 -5.15 -27.67
C TRP A 6 -0.35 -4.38 -26.55
N LYS A 7 -1.59 -3.94 -26.79
CA LYS A 7 -2.42 -3.26 -25.79
C LYS A 7 -2.84 -4.20 -24.65
N ALA A 8 -3.24 -5.43 -24.98
CA ALA A 8 -3.57 -6.46 -23.99
C ALA A 8 -2.34 -6.86 -23.16
N MET A 9 -1.16 -6.96 -23.79
CA MET A 9 0.10 -7.24 -23.10
C MET A 9 0.51 -6.09 -22.16
N LYS A 10 0.26 -4.83 -22.54
CA LYS A 10 0.51 -3.65 -21.69
C LYS A 10 -0.43 -3.57 -20.48
N GLU A 11 -1.68 -4.02 -20.61
CA GLU A 11 -2.62 -4.13 -19.49
C GLU A 11 -2.26 -5.27 -18.52
N LEU A 12 -1.65 -6.36 -19.01
CA LEU A 12 -1.13 -7.46 -18.20
C LEU A 12 0.13 -7.08 -17.39
N PHE A 13 0.86 -6.04 -17.80
CA PHE A 13 2.09 -5.58 -17.19
C PHE A 13 1.98 -4.16 -16.61
N LYS A 14 0.85 -3.81 -15.99
CA LYS A 14 0.79 -2.57 -15.19
C LYS A 14 1.79 -2.71 -14.04
N PRO A 15 2.69 -1.74 -13.84
CA PRO A 15 3.67 -1.76 -12.73
C PRO A 15 3.00 -2.04 -11.38
N GLU A 16 1.83 -1.45 -11.14
CA GLU A 16 1.00 -1.65 -9.95
C GLU A 16 0.59 -3.12 -9.71
N ASP A 17 0.30 -3.86 -10.79
CA ASP A 17 -0.06 -5.28 -10.68
C ASP A 17 1.16 -6.14 -10.35
N ILE A 18 2.34 -5.76 -10.82
CA ILE A 18 3.60 -6.45 -10.51
C ILE A 18 3.95 -6.23 -9.04
N GLU A 19 3.86 -5.00 -8.56
CA GLU A 19 4.13 -4.67 -7.15
C GLU A 19 3.17 -5.38 -6.21
N ARG A 20 1.88 -5.39 -6.50
CA ARG A 20 0.87 -6.16 -5.73
C ARG A 20 1.21 -7.65 -5.64
N LYS A 21 1.66 -8.26 -6.75
CA LYS A 21 2.08 -9.66 -6.79
C LYS A 21 3.33 -9.89 -5.94
N VAL A 22 4.32 -8.99 -6.02
CA VAL A 22 5.54 -9.01 -5.21
C VAL A 22 5.20 -8.94 -3.72
N ILE A 23 4.39 -7.98 -3.31
CA ILE A 23 3.96 -7.83 -1.91
C ILE A 23 3.19 -9.08 -1.44
N LEU A 24 2.34 -9.67 -2.27
CA LEU A 24 1.63 -10.89 -1.92
C LEU A 24 2.58 -12.08 -1.71
N ILE A 25 3.59 -12.23 -2.58
CA ILE A 25 4.64 -13.27 -2.42
C ILE A 25 5.41 -13.04 -1.12
N LEU A 26 5.81 -11.81 -0.81
CA LEU A 26 6.51 -11.48 0.44
C LEU A 26 5.66 -11.81 1.67
N LYS A 27 4.36 -11.49 1.65
CA LYS A 27 3.42 -11.85 2.74
C LYS A 27 3.34 -13.37 2.93
N ILE A 28 3.26 -14.15 1.84
CA ILE A 28 3.22 -15.61 1.88
C ILE A 28 4.51 -16.19 2.48
N LEU A 29 5.67 -15.62 2.15
CA LEU A 29 6.95 -16.02 2.72
C LEU A 29 7.05 -15.64 4.19
N HIS A 30 6.59 -14.46 4.57
CA HIS A 30 6.59 -13.98 5.96
C HIS A 30 5.72 -14.83 6.90
N GLU A 31 4.59 -15.34 6.41
CA GLU A 31 3.69 -16.20 7.17
C GLU A 31 4.21 -17.63 7.35
N SER A 32 5.27 -18.00 6.66
CA SER A 32 5.83 -19.34 6.71
C SER A 32 7.11 -19.36 7.55
N PRO A 33 7.19 -20.20 8.58
CA PRO A 33 8.43 -20.40 9.33
C PRO A 33 9.51 -21.14 8.52
N GLU A 34 9.10 -21.84 7.46
CA GLU A 34 9.98 -22.63 6.62
C GLU A 34 10.17 -22.00 5.23
N PRO A 35 11.32 -22.23 4.57
CA PRO A 35 11.53 -21.78 3.21
C PRO A 35 10.48 -22.36 2.25
N LEU A 36 10.02 -21.56 1.30
CA LEU A 36 8.99 -21.98 0.35
C LEU A 36 9.53 -22.08 -1.08
N GLY A 37 9.19 -23.18 -1.76
CA GLY A 37 9.41 -23.34 -3.19
C GLY A 37 8.31 -22.66 -4.04
N ALA A 38 8.65 -22.35 -5.31
CA ALA A 38 7.76 -21.62 -6.22
C ALA A 38 6.39 -22.30 -6.42
N ARG A 39 6.34 -23.64 -6.41
CA ARG A 39 5.07 -24.41 -6.52
C ARG A 39 4.15 -24.14 -5.34
N VAL A 40 4.68 -24.13 -4.12
CA VAL A 40 3.89 -23.89 -2.90
C VAL A 40 3.39 -22.44 -2.89
N ILE A 41 4.24 -21.49 -3.27
CA ILE A 41 3.87 -20.09 -3.38
C ILE A 41 2.76 -19.91 -4.42
N ALA A 42 2.88 -20.50 -5.61
CA ALA A 42 1.84 -20.43 -6.65
C ALA A 42 0.49 -20.94 -6.15
N ARG A 43 0.46 -22.06 -5.45
CA ARG A 43 -0.76 -22.60 -4.83
C ARG A 43 -1.37 -21.64 -3.80
N ARG A 44 -0.56 -21.11 -2.88
CA ARG A 44 -1.04 -20.16 -1.86
C ARG A 44 -1.51 -18.82 -2.45
N MET A 45 -0.96 -18.42 -3.60
CA MET A 45 -1.44 -17.26 -4.36
C MET A 45 -2.81 -17.53 -4.99
N SER A 46 -2.99 -18.72 -5.59
CA SER A 46 -4.28 -19.14 -6.15
C SER A 46 -5.38 -19.20 -5.06
N GLU A 47 -5.08 -19.72 -3.88
CA GLU A 47 -5.97 -19.70 -2.71
C GLU A 47 -6.40 -18.27 -2.30
N ARG A 48 -5.65 -17.23 -2.69
CA ARG A 48 -5.93 -15.81 -2.45
C ARG A 48 -6.47 -15.08 -3.68
N GLY A 49 -6.90 -15.84 -4.70
CA GLY A 49 -7.50 -15.30 -5.92
C GLY A 49 -6.52 -14.74 -6.94
N VAL A 50 -5.22 -15.03 -6.81
CA VAL A 50 -4.19 -14.59 -7.76
C VAL A 50 -3.59 -15.80 -8.47
N GLU A 51 -4.05 -16.05 -9.70
CA GLU A 51 -3.58 -17.17 -10.51
C GLU A 51 -2.23 -16.85 -11.18
N LEU A 52 -1.17 -17.52 -10.75
CA LEU A 52 0.15 -17.46 -11.38
C LEU A 52 0.70 -18.87 -11.61
N SER A 53 1.31 -19.06 -12.78
CA SER A 53 2.05 -20.29 -13.05
C SER A 53 3.31 -20.39 -12.18
N GLU A 54 3.76 -21.60 -11.85
CA GLU A 54 5.02 -21.81 -11.14
C GLU A 54 6.21 -21.13 -11.84
N ARG A 55 6.24 -21.10 -13.17
CA ARG A 55 7.26 -20.43 -13.97
C ARG A 55 7.25 -18.91 -13.71
N THR A 56 6.06 -18.30 -13.66
CA THR A 56 5.91 -16.87 -13.40
C THR A 56 6.35 -16.53 -11.98
N VAL A 57 5.99 -17.36 -11.00
CA VAL A 57 6.46 -17.19 -9.62
C VAL A 57 7.98 -17.28 -9.53
N ARG A 58 8.63 -18.23 -10.20
CA ARG A 58 10.10 -18.32 -10.26
C ARG A 58 10.74 -17.05 -10.84
N TYR A 59 10.11 -16.47 -11.87
CA TYR A 59 10.58 -15.20 -12.44
C TYR A 59 10.52 -14.06 -11.42
N HIS A 60 9.38 -13.90 -10.73
CA HIS A 60 9.25 -12.91 -9.68
C HIS A 60 10.26 -13.12 -8.55
N LEU A 61 10.42 -14.36 -8.08
CA LEU A 61 11.39 -14.68 -7.03
C LEU A 61 12.84 -14.33 -7.43
N LYS A 62 13.23 -14.62 -8.68
CA LYS A 62 14.56 -14.25 -9.18
C LYS A 62 14.76 -12.72 -9.21
N MET A 63 13.73 -11.99 -9.60
CA MET A 63 13.76 -10.52 -9.57
C MET A 63 13.85 -10.00 -8.12
N MET A 64 13.12 -10.61 -7.20
CA MET A 64 13.12 -10.26 -5.77
C MET A 64 14.46 -10.58 -5.11
N ASP A 65 15.10 -11.70 -5.46
CA ASP A 65 16.45 -12.03 -5.02
C ASP A 65 17.44 -10.93 -5.46
N GLY A 66 17.35 -10.48 -6.72
CA GLY A 66 18.17 -9.38 -7.25
C GLY A 66 17.95 -8.04 -6.56
N ARG A 67 16.77 -7.81 -5.99
CA ARG A 67 16.42 -6.63 -5.19
C ARG A 67 16.73 -6.82 -3.70
N GLY A 68 17.27 -7.97 -3.28
CA GLY A 68 17.55 -8.26 -1.88
C GLY A 68 16.33 -8.51 -1.00
N LEU A 69 15.13 -8.67 -1.58
CA LEU A 69 13.87 -8.86 -0.84
C LEU A 69 13.67 -10.30 -0.36
N THR A 70 14.28 -11.25 -1.08
CA THR A 70 14.24 -12.69 -0.77
C THR A 70 15.62 -13.29 -0.88
N GLN A 71 15.82 -14.41 -0.20
CA GLN A 71 17.06 -15.17 -0.23
C GLN A 71 16.78 -16.65 -0.49
N LEU A 72 17.54 -17.22 -1.44
CA LEU A 72 17.52 -18.66 -1.69
C LEU A 72 18.29 -19.38 -0.58
N VAL A 73 17.63 -20.29 0.14
CA VAL A 73 18.27 -21.10 1.19
C VAL A 73 19.00 -22.29 0.57
N GLY A 74 18.38 -22.97 -0.39
CA GLY A 74 18.96 -24.07 -1.13
C GLY A 74 18.17 -24.37 -2.40
N ARG A 75 18.81 -25.10 -3.35
CA ARG A 75 18.16 -25.42 -4.63
C ARG A 75 16.86 -26.21 -4.49
N ARG A 76 16.71 -27.00 -3.42
CA ARG A 76 15.52 -27.80 -3.11
C ARG A 76 14.66 -27.21 -2.00
N ASP A 77 15.25 -26.39 -1.13
CA ASP A 77 14.59 -25.91 0.09
C ASP A 77 13.70 -24.69 -0.14
N GLY A 78 14.00 -23.89 -1.14
CA GLY A 78 13.20 -22.72 -1.48
C GLY A 78 13.80 -21.39 -1.02
N ARG A 79 12.93 -20.41 -0.74
CA ARG A 79 13.32 -19.03 -0.39
C ARG A 79 12.68 -18.60 0.92
N ILE A 80 13.38 -17.70 1.60
CA ILE A 80 12.89 -16.98 2.77
C ILE A 80 12.83 -15.49 2.45
N ILE A 81 12.06 -14.76 3.22
CA ILE A 81 12.04 -13.30 3.21
C ILE A 81 13.26 -12.77 3.95
N THR A 82 13.81 -11.64 3.48
CA THR A 82 14.89 -10.91 4.15
C THR A 82 14.33 -9.78 5.02
N GLU A 83 15.19 -9.14 5.80
CA GLU A 83 14.84 -7.92 6.56
C GLU A 83 14.37 -6.80 5.62
N GLN A 84 15.04 -6.63 4.47
CA GLN A 84 14.63 -5.66 3.44
C GLN A 84 13.23 -5.99 2.88
N GLY A 85 12.91 -7.28 2.68
CA GLY A 85 11.58 -7.71 2.27
C GLY A 85 10.51 -7.45 3.32
N LEU A 86 10.84 -7.55 4.61
CA LEU A 86 9.93 -7.20 5.71
C LEU A 86 9.64 -5.69 5.73
N ASN A 87 10.65 -4.85 5.52
CA ASN A 87 10.48 -3.41 5.43
C ASN A 87 9.57 -3.05 4.25
N GLU A 88 9.76 -3.68 3.08
CA GLU A 88 8.90 -3.48 1.91
C GLU A 88 7.42 -3.78 2.19
N ILE A 89 7.10 -4.85 2.94
CA ILE A 89 5.71 -5.15 3.36
C ILE A 89 5.17 -4.03 4.26
N THR A 90 5.99 -3.51 5.16
CA THR A 90 5.59 -2.48 6.11
C THR A 90 5.29 -1.17 5.38
N ASP A 91 6.17 -0.77 4.47
CA ASP A 91 6.02 0.44 3.66
C ASP A 91 4.81 0.35 2.73
N ALA A 92 4.58 -0.80 2.10
CA ALA A 92 3.39 -1.04 1.27
C ALA A 92 2.08 -0.89 2.09
N ARG A 93 2.05 -1.37 3.34
CA ARG A 93 0.89 -1.17 4.24
C ARG A 93 0.64 0.29 4.57
N VAL A 94 1.71 1.07 4.72
CA VAL A 94 1.60 2.53 4.97
C VAL A 94 1.08 3.24 3.73
N GLN A 95 1.62 2.94 2.55
CA GLN A 95 1.19 3.51 1.28
C GLN A 95 -0.28 3.18 0.96
N ASP A 96 -0.71 1.94 1.18
CA ASP A 96 -2.11 1.53 1.00
C ASP A 96 -3.05 2.34 1.91
N LYS A 97 -2.67 2.56 3.18
CA LYS A 97 -3.46 3.35 4.13
C LYS A 97 -3.53 4.82 3.72
N ILE A 98 -2.41 5.39 3.30
CA ILE A 98 -2.33 6.79 2.83
C ILE A 98 -3.14 6.95 1.55
N GLY A 99 -2.99 6.05 0.58
CA GLY A 99 -3.74 6.05 -0.68
C GLY A 99 -5.25 5.99 -0.46
N LEU A 100 -5.74 5.13 0.45
CA LEU A 100 -7.16 5.08 0.82
C LEU A 100 -7.64 6.38 1.48
N SER A 101 -6.80 7.03 2.30
CA SER A 101 -7.13 8.30 2.93
C SER A 101 -7.21 9.43 1.90
N ILE A 102 -6.26 9.51 0.98
CA ILE A 102 -6.26 10.48 -0.13
C ILE A 102 -7.49 10.29 -1.01
N SER A 103 -7.82 9.06 -1.42
CA SER A 103 -9.01 8.78 -2.23
C SER A 103 -10.31 9.18 -1.53
N ARG A 104 -10.40 9.01 -0.21
CA ARG A 104 -11.55 9.48 0.57
C ARG A 104 -11.63 11.00 0.63
N ILE A 105 -10.51 11.68 0.80
CA ILE A 105 -10.43 13.15 0.78
C ILE A 105 -10.87 13.68 -0.59
N ASP A 106 -10.41 13.09 -1.69
CA ASP A 106 -10.79 13.47 -3.04
C ASP A 106 -12.30 13.33 -3.25
N VAL A 107 -12.88 12.17 -2.89
CA VAL A 107 -14.34 11.94 -2.98
C VAL A 107 -15.12 12.94 -2.13
N LEU A 108 -14.63 13.29 -0.94
CA LEU A 108 -15.26 14.26 -0.06
C LEU A 108 -15.14 15.68 -0.61
N SER A 109 -14.02 16.05 -1.26
CA SER A 109 -13.83 17.36 -1.87
C SER A 109 -14.83 17.62 -3.00
N PHE A 110 -15.16 16.60 -3.80
CA PHE A 110 -16.22 16.70 -4.82
C PHE A 110 -17.64 16.88 -4.23
N LYS A 111 -17.86 16.50 -2.97
CA LYS A 111 -19.13 16.68 -2.26
C LYS A 111 -19.25 18.03 -1.55
N THR A 112 -18.19 18.84 -1.57
CA THR A 112 -18.19 20.17 -0.98
C THR A 112 -19.09 21.11 -1.78
N THR A 113 -20.08 21.69 -1.13
CA THR A 113 -20.98 22.68 -1.72
C THR A 113 -20.86 24.05 -1.04
N PHE A 114 -19.81 24.25 -0.22
CA PHE A 114 -19.63 25.44 0.57
C PHE A 114 -19.26 26.65 -0.31
N ASP A 115 -20.12 27.67 -0.22
CA ASP A 115 -19.88 28.98 -0.85
C ASP A 115 -19.29 29.96 0.18
N VAL A 116 -18.05 30.34 -0.01
CA VAL A 116 -17.30 31.22 0.91
C VAL A 116 -17.96 32.60 1.04
N LYS A 117 -18.54 33.12 -0.06
CA LYS A 117 -19.19 34.44 -0.07
C LYS A 117 -20.51 34.43 0.69
N LYS A 118 -21.31 33.40 0.49
CA LYS A 118 -22.60 33.23 1.14
C LYS A 118 -22.50 32.61 2.54
N LYS A 119 -21.33 32.09 2.91
CA LYS A 119 -21.06 31.35 4.17
C LYS A 119 -22.08 30.24 4.42
N ARG A 120 -22.47 29.53 3.37
CA ARG A 120 -23.47 28.43 3.40
C ARG A 120 -23.02 27.26 2.53
N GLY A 121 -23.44 26.06 2.91
CA GLY A 121 -23.15 24.82 2.21
C GLY A 121 -22.51 23.77 3.11
N LEU A 122 -22.15 22.64 2.51
CA LEU A 122 -21.51 21.52 3.18
C LEU A 122 -20.01 21.55 2.93
N VAL A 123 -19.23 21.39 3.98
CA VAL A 123 -17.79 21.23 3.92
C VAL A 123 -17.39 19.93 4.61
N PRO A 124 -16.53 19.10 4.03
CA PRO A 124 -16.00 17.94 4.73
C PRO A 124 -15.10 18.41 5.87
N VAL A 125 -15.29 17.80 7.04
CA VAL A 125 -14.46 18.04 8.22
C VAL A 125 -13.81 16.76 8.69
N ASN A 126 -12.59 16.85 9.17
CA ASN A 126 -11.92 15.76 9.87
C ASN A 126 -12.23 15.89 11.37
N VAL A 127 -12.79 14.82 11.95
CA VAL A 127 -13.20 14.82 13.36
C VAL A 127 -12.37 13.79 14.11
N SER A 128 -11.73 14.22 15.19
CA SER A 128 -11.03 13.35 16.12
C SER A 128 -11.72 13.37 17.48
N PHE A 129 -11.92 12.20 18.06
CA PHE A 129 -12.51 12.05 19.38
C PHE A 129 -11.43 11.66 20.38
N PHE A 130 -11.39 12.34 21.51
CA PHE A 130 -10.51 11.99 22.62
C PHE A 130 -11.20 12.30 23.97
N PRO A 131 -10.79 11.63 25.06
CA PRO A 131 -11.35 11.88 26.38
C PRO A 131 -11.21 13.34 26.81
N GLN A 132 -12.25 13.90 27.43
CA GLN A 132 -12.24 15.30 27.88
C GLN A 132 -11.03 15.64 28.78
N LYS A 133 -10.54 14.69 29.56
CA LYS A 133 -9.36 14.84 30.43
C LYS A 133 -8.06 15.10 29.64
N GLN A 134 -7.98 14.66 28.39
CA GLN A 134 -6.82 14.82 27.51
C GLN A 134 -6.90 16.07 26.62
N PHE A 135 -7.98 16.85 26.74
CA PHE A 135 -8.17 18.03 25.89
C PHE A 135 -7.07 19.07 26.05
N ALA A 136 -6.64 19.34 27.28
CA ALA A 136 -5.55 20.28 27.54
C ALA A 136 -4.23 19.86 26.89
N ASP A 137 -3.90 18.57 26.98
CA ASP A 137 -2.68 18.00 26.38
C ASP A 137 -2.76 18.05 24.85
N ALA A 138 -3.91 17.72 24.28
CA ALA A 138 -4.15 17.82 22.83
C ALA A 138 -3.96 19.26 22.32
N LEU A 139 -4.50 20.26 23.05
CA LEU A 139 -4.30 21.67 22.71
C LEU A 139 -2.83 22.10 22.77
N GLN A 140 -2.07 21.61 23.73
CA GLN A 140 -0.63 21.92 23.81
C GLN A 140 0.14 21.39 22.61
N ILE A 141 -0.20 20.19 22.14
CA ILE A 141 0.41 19.57 20.95
C ILE A 141 0.01 20.34 19.67
N MET A 142 -1.23 20.82 19.59
CA MET A 142 -1.75 21.54 18.43
C MET A 142 -1.21 22.97 18.31
N LYS A 143 -1.01 23.68 19.41
CA LYS A 143 -0.55 25.09 19.43
C LYS A 143 0.68 25.35 18.53
N PRO A 144 1.78 24.57 18.59
CA PRO A 144 2.94 24.81 17.74
C PRO A 144 2.64 24.67 16.25
N VAL A 145 1.71 23.80 15.88
CA VAL A 145 1.29 23.58 14.48
C VAL A 145 0.58 24.82 13.94
N PHE A 146 -0.36 25.38 14.72
CA PHE A 146 -1.06 26.61 14.37
C PHE A 146 -0.13 27.83 14.36
N GLN A 147 0.75 27.95 15.35
CA GLN A 147 1.71 29.06 15.42
C GLN A 147 2.67 29.09 14.22
N LYS A 148 3.09 27.92 13.73
CA LYS A 148 3.94 27.78 12.54
C LYS A 148 3.16 27.86 11.24
N LYS A 149 1.84 28.11 11.28
CA LYS A 149 0.93 28.11 10.13
C LYS A 149 0.99 26.81 9.31
N LEU A 150 1.30 25.70 9.93
CA LEU A 150 1.26 24.39 9.32
C LEU A 150 -0.18 23.88 9.35
N ALA A 151 -0.67 23.37 8.23
CA ALA A 151 -2.02 22.81 8.09
C ALA A 151 -3.19 23.78 8.42
N VAL A 152 -2.97 25.09 8.33
CA VAL A 152 -4.00 26.13 8.45
C VAL A 152 -3.95 27.05 7.24
N SER A 153 -5.13 27.45 6.77
CA SER A 153 -5.24 28.43 5.69
C SER A 153 -5.22 29.86 6.23
N SER A 154 -5.00 30.83 5.36
CA SER A 154 -5.08 32.27 5.69
C SER A 154 -6.50 32.73 6.08
N HIS A 155 -7.48 31.84 5.98
CA HIS A 155 -8.91 32.11 6.18
C HIS A 155 -9.50 31.41 7.42
N VAL A 156 -8.63 30.86 8.28
CA VAL A 156 -9.01 30.25 9.55
C VAL A 156 -8.48 31.07 10.71
#